data_2cf5945889fdcc3d1bda2314f28efb18
#
_entry.id   2cf5945889fdcc3d1bda2314f28efb18
#
_cell.length_a   1.000
_cell.length_b   1.000
_cell.length_c   1.000
_cell.angle_alpha   90.00
_cell.angle_beta   90.00
_cell.angle_gamma   90.00
#
_symmetry.space_group_name_H-M   'P 1'
#
loop_
_entity.id
_entity.type
_entity.pdbx_description
1 polymer ?
#
loop_
_entity_poly.entity_id
_entity_poly.type
_entity_poly.pdbx_seq_one_letter_code
_entity_poly.pdbx_strand_id
1 'polypeptide(L)'
;MKLHSQFLKLHSRHGGAAEASVTLDELAHTLGCTHRNALNVINKLAGQGWICWTPSRGRGRRSSLKFLAGAEEVALSSMMQAISSSDIRTAVEGIRGHARSSSLQDTLQGWLLAYFGYHSEQRSDKRIDTLRLPVRQQLHNLDPLYMNLLAESFVSSHIFDGLVARSGGQERINPGLAHTWDTNEPRTVWTFHLRKDVLFHHGKVLAAEDVVFSFERMMITSQRMLYSNIFKDIWEVKALNPGTVRFLLKQPNELFLPFLCTSRAAIVPRDLETALAGSFGRRPVGTGPFKLVEMNEDLCTLEVFPYYFQGRAHLDRVEILHVPWNIATAAPETSSAFHIVHNPSAGSSAEWSRIHSDYSVRKFVTCNTKKKGPLSDPLIRADVLACLSAGSDSLGKSPVDSDTVRAGNDAAATALQIATIPQYAGDAEAVAAKLNGCGYCCRVLSVSPEEFKGPVRLQADLIVFSLLRDQDEQLRLFDLYSTMVQHLEPRTRADIEGRLRLIAREPDNEARAAGFREIEDSLREKHQLHILYEKPAETAYLPSVRGVTFNSQGWVDLRHLWFPPEL
;
A
#
# COMPACT_ATOMS: atom_id res chain seq x y z
N MET A 1 3.99 -26.02 -19.79
CA MET A 1 4.32 -25.66 -18.41
C MET A 1 5.06 -26.75 -17.63
N LYS A 2 4.54 -27.96 -17.47
CA LYS A 2 5.25 -29.03 -16.72
C LYS A 2 6.66 -29.34 -17.26
N LEU A 3 6.86 -29.30 -18.59
CA LEU A 3 8.16 -29.57 -19.23
C LEU A 3 9.17 -28.44 -18.96
N HIS A 4 8.74 -27.16 -19.00
CA HIS A 4 9.59 -26.01 -18.69
C HIS A 4 10.08 -26.07 -17.23
N SER A 5 9.17 -26.33 -16.28
CA SER A 5 9.53 -26.49 -14.86
C SER A 5 10.54 -27.62 -14.63
N GLN A 6 10.42 -28.72 -15.38
CA GLN A 6 11.35 -29.83 -15.33
C GLN A 6 12.73 -29.46 -15.89
N PHE A 7 12.78 -28.70 -16.98
CA PHE A 7 14.01 -28.17 -17.53
C PHE A 7 14.72 -27.24 -16.53
N LEU A 8 13.99 -26.29 -15.95
CA LEU A 8 14.55 -25.34 -14.98
C LEU A 8 15.10 -26.02 -13.72
N LYS A 9 14.45 -27.09 -13.22
CA LYS A 9 14.98 -27.91 -12.12
C LYS A 9 16.29 -28.61 -12.48
N LEU A 10 16.39 -29.14 -13.68
CA LEU A 10 17.64 -29.76 -14.16
C LEU A 10 18.74 -28.72 -14.36
N HIS A 11 18.42 -27.58 -14.97
CA HIS A 11 19.36 -26.51 -15.23
C HIS A 11 19.89 -25.89 -13.94
N SER A 12 19.04 -25.66 -12.92
CA SER A 12 19.47 -25.11 -11.62
C SER A 12 20.50 -26.00 -10.90
N ARG A 13 20.42 -27.33 -11.11
CA ARG A 13 21.32 -28.28 -10.44
C ARG A 13 22.55 -28.67 -11.26
N HIS A 14 22.43 -28.68 -12.57
CA HIS A 14 23.45 -29.21 -13.48
C HIS A 14 23.94 -28.21 -14.53
N GLY A 15 23.33 -27.02 -14.64
CA GLY A 15 23.62 -26.02 -15.67
C GLY A 15 24.86 -25.16 -15.45
N GLY A 16 25.63 -25.39 -14.36
CA GLY A 16 26.87 -24.64 -14.08
C GLY A 16 28.05 -25.01 -14.96
N ALA A 17 27.96 -26.10 -15.75
CA ALA A 17 28.97 -26.54 -16.71
C ALA A 17 28.36 -26.67 -18.11
N ALA A 18 29.17 -26.37 -19.15
CA ALA A 18 28.71 -26.49 -20.54
C ALA A 18 28.23 -27.92 -20.88
N GLU A 19 28.75 -28.93 -20.20
CA GLU A 19 28.38 -30.33 -20.31
C GLU A 19 28.45 -30.99 -18.93
N ALA A 20 27.34 -31.55 -18.47
CA ALA A 20 27.23 -32.23 -17.19
C ALA A 20 27.26 -33.75 -17.37
N SER A 21 28.11 -34.42 -16.59
CA SER A 21 28.17 -35.87 -16.51
C SER A 21 27.23 -36.37 -15.40
N VAL A 22 26.13 -37.03 -15.74
CA VAL A 22 25.05 -37.38 -14.80
C VAL A 22 24.59 -38.82 -14.96
N THR A 23 24.06 -39.40 -13.88
CA THR A 23 23.43 -40.72 -13.90
C THR A 23 21.90 -40.57 -14.02
N LEU A 24 21.22 -41.62 -14.45
CA LEU A 24 19.76 -41.62 -14.52
C LEU A 24 19.11 -41.52 -13.13
N ASP A 25 19.79 -42.04 -12.08
CA ASP A 25 19.38 -41.91 -10.67
C ASP A 25 19.41 -40.44 -10.22
N GLU A 26 20.49 -39.72 -10.52
CA GLU A 26 20.62 -38.28 -10.21
C GLU A 26 19.54 -37.45 -10.90
N LEU A 27 19.22 -37.76 -12.16
CA LEU A 27 18.16 -37.08 -12.91
C LEU A 27 16.77 -37.40 -12.33
N ALA A 28 16.49 -38.68 -12.00
CA ALA A 28 15.22 -39.10 -11.40
C ALA A 28 15.01 -38.42 -10.04
N HIS A 29 16.07 -38.35 -9.22
CA HIS A 29 16.03 -37.65 -7.93
C HIS A 29 15.78 -36.14 -8.11
N THR A 30 16.47 -35.49 -9.05
CA THR A 30 16.31 -34.05 -9.32
C THR A 30 14.90 -33.72 -9.80
N LEU A 31 14.31 -34.59 -10.62
CA LEU A 31 12.95 -34.46 -11.16
C LEU A 31 11.86 -34.94 -10.21
N GLY A 32 12.22 -35.60 -9.11
CA GLY A 32 11.27 -36.19 -8.15
C GLY A 32 10.39 -37.27 -8.80
N CYS A 33 10.94 -38.13 -9.66
CA CYS A 33 10.17 -39.11 -10.41
C CYS A 33 10.91 -40.44 -10.62
N THR A 34 10.23 -41.45 -11.19
CA THR A 34 10.84 -42.73 -11.51
C THR A 34 11.82 -42.62 -12.70
N HIS A 35 12.81 -43.53 -12.80
CA HIS A 35 13.78 -43.60 -13.89
C HIS A 35 13.13 -43.59 -15.27
N ARG A 36 12.02 -44.35 -15.45
CA ARG A 36 11.27 -44.41 -16.70
C ARG A 36 10.68 -43.04 -17.08
N ASN A 37 10.15 -42.34 -16.08
CA ASN A 37 9.59 -41.01 -16.31
C ASN A 37 10.70 -39.95 -16.52
N ALA A 38 11.82 -40.04 -15.81
CA ALA A 38 12.98 -39.17 -16.02
C ALA A 38 13.50 -39.29 -17.49
N LEU A 39 13.64 -40.52 -18.00
CA LEU A 39 14.04 -40.74 -19.36
C LEU A 39 13.05 -40.16 -20.39
N ASN A 40 11.74 -40.30 -20.14
CA ASN A 40 10.70 -39.70 -20.96
C ASN A 40 10.79 -38.17 -20.95
N VAL A 41 11.06 -37.54 -19.81
CA VAL A 41 11.26 -36.09 -19.70
C VAL A 41 12.48 -35.67 -20.50
N ILE A 42 13.63 -36.33 -20.31
CA ILE A 42 14.87 -36.05 -21.01
C ILE A 42 14.68 -36.15 -22.53
N ASN A 43 14.01 -37.21 -23.03
CA ASN A 43 13.73 -37.36 -24.45
C ASN A 43 12.80 -36.24 -24.97
N LYS A 44 11.82 -35.80 -24.22
CA LYS A 44 10.97 -34.67 -24.58
C LYS A 44 11.74 -33.35 -24.63
N LEU A 45 12.61 -33.11 -23.66
CA LEU A 45 13.47 -31.91 -23.61
C LEU A 45 14.46 -31.90 -24.79
N ALA A 46 15.03 -33.06 -25.15
CA ALA A 46 15.90 -33.21 -26.32
C ALA A 46 15.11 -33.01 -27.61
N GLY A 47 13.89 -33.54 -27.71
CA GLY A 47 12.98 -33.33 -28.83
C GLY A 47 12.57 -31.87 -29.05
N GLN A 48 12.59 -31.05 -28.00
CA GLN A 48 12.38 -29.59 -28.07
C GLN A 48 13.67 -28.81 -28.43
N GLY A 49 14.81 -29.49 -28.52
CA GLY A 49 16.09 -28.85 -28.76
C GLY A 49 16.66 -28.09 -27.55
N TRP A 50 16.11 -28.27 -26.37
CA TRP A 50 16.59 -27.56 -25.17
C TRP A 50 17.81 -28.19 -24.50
N ILE A 51 17.99 -29.51 -24.73
CA ILE A 51 19.15 -30.27 -24.25
C ILE A 51 19.65 -31.22 -25.33
N CYS A 52 20.93 -31.60 -25.25
CA CYS A 52 21.50 -32.74 -25.92
C CYS A 52 21.78 -33.83 -24.91
N TRP A 53 21.25 -35.03 -25.12
CA TRP A 53 21.41 -36.18 -24.25
C TRP A 53 22.15 -37.29 -24.95
N THR A 54 23.33 -37.68 -24.40
CA THR A 54 24.12 -38.78 -24.93
C THR A 54 24.18 -39.90 -23.88
N PRO A 55 23.37 -40.97 -24.03
CA PRO A 55 23.32 -42.03 -23.05
C PRO A 55 24.57 -42.94 -23.12
N SER A 56 25.14 -43.26 -21.97
CA SER A 56 26.18 -44.32 -21.87
C SER A 56 25.52 -45.65 -21.53
N ARG A 57 25.94 -46.73 -22.19
CA ARG A 57 25.46 -48.11 -21.96
C ARG A 57 26.18 -48.75 -20.78
N GLY A 58 25.47 -49.29 -19.80
CA GLY A 58 25.96 -50.03 -18.64
C GLY A 58 25.47 -49.49 -17.30
N ARG A 59 25.26 -50.38 -16.29
CA ARG A 59 24.85 -49.99 -14.93
C ARG A 59 25.89 -49.07 -14.30
N GLY A 60 25.46 -47.92 -13.78
CA GLY A 60 26.32 -46.96 -13.06
C GLY A 60 27.22 -46.08 -13.94
N ARG A 61 27.15 -46.17 -15.29
CA ARG A 61 27.89 -45.27 -16.17
C ARG A 61 27.22 -43.91 -16.27
N ARG A 62 28.03 -42.86 -16.26
CA ARG A 62 27.58 -41.47 -16.37
C ARG A 62 27.30 -41.15 -17.85
N SER A 63 26.18 -40.56 -18.11
CA SER A 63 25.77 -40.06 -19.42
C SER A 63 26.04 -38.55 -19.51
N SER A 64 26.16 -38.06 -20.75
CA SER A 64 26.37 -36.61 -20.98
C SER A 64 25.04 -35.89 -21.15
N LEU A 65 24.88 -34.79 -20.44
CA LEU A 65 23.77 -33.85 -20.53
C LEU A 65 24.34 -32.46 -20.84
N LYS A 66 24.02 -31.93 -22.04
CA LYS A 66 24.40 -30.58 -22.47
C LYS A 66 23.13 -29.75 -22.60
N PHE A 67 23.11 -28.54 -21.98
CA PHE A 67 22.04 -27.58 -22.14
C PHE A 67 22.28 -26.75 -23.40
N LEU A 68 21.31 -26.73 -24.32
CA LEU A 68 21.35 -25.99 -25.60
C LEU A 68 20.56 -24.67 -25.50
N ALA A 69 19.53 -24.62 -24.64
CA ALA A 69 18.74 -23.42 -24.35
C ALA A 69 19.15 -22.83 -22.99
N GLY A 70 19.09 -21.52 -22.89
CA GLY A 70 19.31 -20.81 -21.62
C GLY A 70 18.15 -20.98 -20.66
N ALA A 71 18.42 -21.01 -19.35
CA ALA A 71 17.36 -21.07 -18.33
C ALA A 71 16.38 -19.90 -18.45
N GLU A 72 16.91 -18.72 -18.77
CA GLU A 72 16.13 -17.49 -18.94
C GLU A 72 15.19 -17.58 -20.15
N GLU A 73 15.67 -18.10 -21.27
CA GLU A 73 14.90 -18.28 -22.51
C GLU A 73 13.74 -19.26 -22.31
N VAL A 74 14.00 -20.38 -21.63
CA VAL A 74 12.96 -21.37 -21.33
C VAL A 74 11.98 -20.87 -20.28
N ALA A 75 12.45 -20.12 -19.27
CA ALA A 75 11.59 -19.47 -18.29
C ALA A 75 10.66 -18.46 -18.98
N LEU A 76 11.20 -17.62 -19.85
CA LEU A 76 10.45 -16.64 -20.63
C LEU A 76 9.38 -17.33 -21.50
N SER A 77 9.76 -18.36 -22.26
CA SER A 77 8.82 -19.14 -23.09
C SER A 77 7.70 -19.77 -22.27
N SER A 78 8.00 -20.26 -21.05
CA SER A 78 7.00 -20.80 -20.13
C SER A 78 6.02 -19.74 -19.65
N MET A 79 6.54 -18.58 -19.28
CA MET A 79 5.71 -17.43 -18.86
C MET A 79 4.84 -16.96 -20.02
N MET A 80 5.40 -16.89 -21.24
CA MET A 80 4.67 -16.55 -22.45
C MET A 80 3.49 -17.48 -22.68
N GLN A 81 3.69 -18.74 -22.55
CA GLN A 81 2.63 -19.73 -22.71
C GLN A 81 1.57 -19.63 -21.60
N ALA A 82 1.98 -19.34 -20.36
CA ALA A 82 1.08 -19.16 -19.23
C ALA A 82 0.17 -17.95 -19.42
N ILE A 83 0.74 -16.82 -19.84
CA ILE A 83 -0.02 -15.58 -20.10
C ILE A 83 -0.98 -15.79 -21.27
N SER A 84 -0.52 -16.41 -22.37
CA SER A 84 -1.37 -16.70 -23.55
C SER A 84 -2.54 -17.62 -23.22
N SER A 85 -2.37 -18.51 -22.23
CA SER A 85 -3.42 -19.41 -21.75
C SER A 85 -4.27 -18.81 -20.62
N SER A 86 -4.11 -17.51 -20.31
CA SER A 86 -4.74 -16.83 -19.17
C SER A 86 -4.43 -17.45 -17.80
N ASP A 87 -3.35 -18.25 -17.70
CA ASP A 87 -2.86 -18.81 -16.43
C ASP A 87 -1.81 -17.88 -15.80
N ILE A 88 -2.31 -16.77 -15.33
CA ILE A 88 -1.49 -15.70 -14.72
C ILE A 88 -0.77 -16.15 -13.46
N ARG A 89 -1.37 -17.04 -12.66
CA ARG A 89 -0.73 -17.55 -11.46
C ARG A 89 0.64 -18.17 -11.79
N THR A 90 0.69 -19.03 -12.79
CA THR A 90 1.95 -19.66 -13.23
C THR A 90 2.93 -18.65 -13.83
N ALA A 91 2.42 -17.61 -14.50
CA ALA A 91 3.28 -16.54 -15.03
C ALA A 91 3.93 -15.72 -13.90
N VAL A 92 3.18 -15.30 -12.91
CA VAL A 92 3.68 -14.50 -11.77
C VAL A 92 4.62 -15.32 -10.87
N GLU A 93 4.32 -16.61 -10.62
CA GLU A 93 5.24 -17.52 -9.91
C GLU A 93 6.58 -17.67 -10.66
N GLY A 94 6.53 -17.77 -11.98
CA GLY A 94 7.73 -17.80 -12.83
C GLY A 94 8.53 -16.50 -12.73
N ILE A 95 7.88 -15.36 -12.74
CA ILE A 95 8.47 -14.03 -12.56
C ILE A 95 9.20 -13.91 -11.22
N ARG A 96 8.60 -14.34 -10.11
CA ARG A 96 9.23 -14.32 -8.78
C ARG A 96 10.54 -15.12 -8.73
N GLY A 97 10.55 -16.30 -9.35
CA GLY A 97 11.73 -17.15 -9.38
C GLY A 97 12.92 -16.54 -10.12
N HIS A 98 12.69 -15.63 -11.05
CA HIS A 98 13.69 -15.09 -11.97
C HIS A 98 13.84 -13.55 -11.90
N ALA A 99 13.22 -12.88 -10.93
CA ALA A 99 13.18 -11.43 -10.78
C ALA A 99 14.56 -10.73 -10.61
N ARG A 100 15.65 -11.49 -10.56
CA ARG A 100 17.01 -10.98 -10.40
C ARG A 100 17.75 -10.72 -11.72
N SER A 101 17.20 -11.13 -12.86
CA SER A 101 17.81 -10.93 -14.18
C SER A 101 17.18 -9.70 -14.86
N SER A 102 18.01 -8.68 -15.14
CA SER A 102 17.55 -7.42 -15.77
C SER A 102 17.02 -7.63 -17.19
N SER A 103 17.65 -8.50 -17.98
CA SER A 103 17.21 -8.78 -19.36
C SER A 103 15.83 -9.44 -19.42
N LEU A 104 15.53 -10.29 -18.44
CA LEU A 104 14.23 -10.94 -18.31
C LEU A 104 13.16 -9.95 -17.84
N GLN A 105 13.53 -9.02 -16.96
CA GLN A 105 12.63 -7.95 -16.50
C GLN A 105 12.17 -7.09 -17.68
N ASP A 106 13.08 -6.64 -18.55
CA ASP A 106 12.76 -5.77 -19.69
C ASP A 106 11.81 -6.45 -20.68
N THR A 107 12.05 -7.73 -20.98
CA THR A 107 11.19 -8.49 -21.90
C THR A 107 9.81 -8.78 -21.30
N LEU A 108 9.76 -9.15 -20.02
CA LEU A 108 8.50 -9.38 -19.29
C LEU A 108 7.70 -8.11 -19.09
N GLN A 109 8.37 -6.98 -19.01
CA GLN A 109 7.76 -5.68 -18.84
C GLN A 109 6.89 -5.27 -20.02
N GLY A 110 7.38 -5.42 -21.25
CA GLY A 110 6.58 -5.17 -22.46
C GLY A 110 5.29 -6.00 -22.51
N TRP A 111 5.34 -7.19 -21.93
CA TRP A 111 4.23 -8.12 -21.87
C TRP A 111 3.23 -7.83 -20.77
N LEU A 112 3.73 -7.52 -19.58
CA LEU A 112 2.88 -7.10 -18.48
C LEU A 112 2.12 -5.83 -18.84
N LEU A 113 2.73 -4.94 -19.62
CA LEU A 113 2.06 -3.76 -20.14
C LEU A 113 0.85 -4.10 -21.02
N ALA A 114 0.95 -5.12 -21.87
CA ALA A 114 -0.19 -5.59 -22.68
C ALA A 114 -1.27 -6.33 -21.87
N TYR A 115 -0.89 -6.85 -20.70
CA TYR A 115 -1.82 -7.54 -19.80
C TYR A 115 -2.65 -6.57 -18.95
N PHE A 116 -2.06 -5.44 -18.51
CA PHE A 116 -2.75 -4.46 -17.69
C PHE A 116 -3.69 -3.57 -18.51
N GLY A 117 -4.53 -2.84 -17.80
CA GLY A 117 -5.50 -1.94 -18.37
C GLY A 117 -6.87 -2.58 -18.55
N TYR A 118 -7.64 -2.00 -19.46
CA TYR A 118 -9.01 -2.41 -19.72
C TYR A 118 -9.08 -3.53 -20.77
N HIS A 119 -9.89 -4.54 -20.49
CA HIS A 119 -10.16 -5.67 -21.37
C HIS A 119 -11.66 -5.95 -21.43
N SER A 120 -12.15 -6.21 -22.63
CA SER A 120 -13.55 -6.58 -22.84
C SER A 120 -13.63 -7.93 -23.53
N GLU A 121 -14.34 -8.86 -22.93
CA GLU A 121 -14.55 -10.21 -23.46
C GLU A 121 -16.04 -10.45 -23.69
N GLN A 122 -16.39 -10.95 -24.88
CA GLN A 122 -17.75 -11.41 -25.16
C GLN A 122 -17.88 -12.87 -24.71
N ARG A 123 -18.73 -13.12 -23.70
CA ARG A 123 -19.08 -14.48 -23.26
C ARG A 123 -20.58 -14.73 -23.50
N SER A 124 -20.89 -15.58 -24.48
CA SER A 124 -22.27 -15.81 -24.92
C SER A 124 -22.95 -14.46 -25.23
N ASP A 125 -24.03 -14.12 -24.52
CA ASP A 125 -24.79 -12.88 -24.72
C ASP A 125 -24.37 -11.72 -23.81
N LYS A 126 -23.30 -11.89 -23.01
CA LYS A 126 -22.84 -10.86 -22.08
C LYS A 126 -21.42 -10.41 -22.41
N ARG A 127 -21.27 -9.11 -22.47
CA ARG A 127 -19.96 -8.46 -22.47
C ARG A 127 -19.47 -8.38 -21.02
N ILE A 128 -18.22 -8.78 -20.77
CA ILE A 128 -17.56 -8.70 -19.46
C ILE A 128 -16.43 -7.69 -19.57
N ASP A 129 -16.55 -6.60 -18.83
CA ASP A 129 -15.60 -5.51 -18.79
C ASP A 129 -14.69 -5.68 -17.57
N THR A 130 -13.41 -5.95 -17.82
CA THR A 130 -12.38 -6.22 -16.79
C THR A 130 -11.31 -5.13 -16.79
N LEU A 131 -11.01 -4.59 -15.62
CA LEU A 131 -9.86 -3.70 -15.41
C LEU A 131 -8.76 -4.45 -14.65
N ARG A 132 -7.53 -4.46 -15.20
CA ARG A 132 -6.37 -5.12 -14.63
C ARG A 132 -5.36 -4.08 -14.14
N LEU A 133 -5.02 -4.12 -12.85
CA LEU A 133 -4.19 -3.13 -12.19
C LEU A 133 -2.96 -3.78 -11.54
N PRO A 134 -1.75 -3.22 -11.71
CA PRO A 134 -0.58 -3.63 -10.94
C PRO A 134 -0.56 -2.96 -9.57
N VAL A 135 -0.11 -3.68 -8.55
CA VAL A 135 0.24 -3.12 -7.24
C VAL A 135 1.64 -3.58 -6.82
N ARG A 136 2.41 -2.68 -6.22
CA ARG A 136 3.76 -2.97 -5.72
C ARG A 136 3.77 -3.61 -4.34
N GLN A 137 2.71 -3.41 -3.59
CA GLN A 137 2.54 -3.92 -2.23
C GLN A 137 1.67 -5.19 -2.29
N GLN A 138 2.19 -6.28 -1.74
CA GLN A 138 1.43 -7.51 -1.58
C GLN A 138 0.27 -7.26 -0.60
N LEU A 139 -0.92 -7.74 -0.96
CA LEU A 139 -2.11 -7.64 -0.12
C LEU A 139 -2.12 -8.78 0.90
N HIS A 140 -2.25 -8.46 2.18
CA HIS A 140 -2.24 -9.44 3.25
C HIS A 140 -3.57 -9.49 4.00
N ASN A 141 -4.17 -8.32 4.24
CA ASN A 141 -5.33 -8.20 5.10
C ASN A 141 -6.25 -7.06 4.66
N LEU A 142 -7.47 -7.36 4.29
CA LEU A 142 -8.48 -6.40 3.86
C LEU A 142 -9.50 -6.08 4.98
N ASP A 143 -9.34 -6.60 6.19
CA ASP A 143 -10.17 -6.19 7.33
C ASP A 143 -9.92 -4.71 7.66
N PRO A 144 -10.93 -3.85 7.67
CA PRO A 144 -10.80 -2.44 8.00
C PRO A 144 -10.04 -2.17 9.31
N LEU A 145 -10.15 -3.10 10.25
CA LEU A 145 -9.49 -2.99 11.55
C LEU A 145 -7.96 -3.20 11.47
N TYR A 146 -7.50 -4.10 10.61
CA TYR A 146 -6.11 -4.57 10.61
C TYR A 146 -5.30 -4.22 9.37
N MET A 147 -5.90 -3.65 8.33
CA MET A 147 -5.14 -3.26 7.13
C MET A 147 -4.07 -2.20 7.46
N ASN A 148 -2.91 -2.35 6.85
CA ASN A 148 -1.73 -1.52 7.13
C ASN A 148 -1.16 -0.81 5.90
N LEU A 149 -1.52 -1.29 4.71
CA LEU A 149 -0.97 -0.83 3.45
C LEU A 149 -1.96 0.06 2.69
N LEU A 150 -1.44 0.99 1.89
CA LEU A 150 -2.27 1.84 1.04
C LEU A 150 -3.04 1.02 0.00
N ALA A 151 -2.42 -0.01 -0.56
CA ALA A 151 -3.07 -0.92 -1.50
C ALA A 151 -4.24 -1.68 -0.86
N GLU A 152 -4.10 -2.10 0.41
CA GLU A 152 -5.20 -2.72 1.17
C GLU A 152 -6.35 -1.74 1.39
N SER A 153 -6.04 -0.49 1.75
CA SER A 153 -7.05 0.57 1.91
C SER A 153 -7.77 0.87 0.60
N PHE A 154 -7.06 0.89 -0.52
CA PHE A 154 -7.64 1.05 -1.85
C PHE A 154 -8.65 -0.06 -2.16
N VAL A 155 -8.24 -1.33 -2.03
CA VAL A 155 -9.12 -2.48 -2.28
C VAL A 155 -10.31 -2.48 -1.32
N SER A 156 -10.06 -2.26 -0.03
CA SER A 156 -11.08 -2.22 1.02
C SER A 156 -12.14 -1.15 0.76
N SER A 157 -11.76 0.03 0.22
CA SER A 157 -12.71 1.10 -0.10
C SER A 157 -13.72 0.75 -1.20
N HIS A 158 -13.49 -0.33 -1.95
CA HIS A 158 -14.42 -0.84 -2.96
C HIS A 158 -15.24 -2.04 -2.47
N ILE A 159 -14.87 -2.62 -1.33
CA ILE A 159 -15.57 -3.76 -0.70
C ILE A 159 -16.54 -3.29 0.38
N PHE A 160 -16.21 -2.20 1.07
CA PHE A 160 -16.94 -1.72 2.23
C PHE A 160 -17.44 -0.28 2.04
N ASP A 161 -18.49 0.06 2.78
CA ASP A 161 -18.95 1.43 2.95
C ASP A 161 -18.94 1.83 4.43
N GLY A 162 -18.86 3.15 4.66
CA GLY A 162 -19.08 3.77 5.97
C GLY A 162 -20.48 4.34 6.12
N LEU A 163 -20.80 4.81 7.31
CA LEU A 163 -22.08 5.49 7.60
C LEU A 163 -22.26 6.74 6.73
N VAL A 164 -21.17 7.45 6.51
CA VAL A 164 -21.09 8.67 5.69
C VAL A 164 -19.90 8.57 4.75
N ALA A 165 -19.90 9.36 3.70
CA ALA A 165 -18.83 9.39 2.71
C ALA A 165 -18.45 10.82 2.35
N ARG A 166 -17.21 11.03 1.89
CA ARG A 166 -16.78 12.28 1.28
C ARG A 166 -16.47 12.01 -0.19
N SER A 167 -17.03 12.81 -1.07
CA SER A 167 -16.71 12.73 -2.50
C SER A 167 -15.47 13.55 -2.81
N GLY A 168 -14.64 13.09 -3.77
CA GLY A 168 -13.41 13.76 -4.17
C GLY A 168 -13.64 15.22 -4.57
N GLY A 169 -12.80 16.13 -4.06
CA GLY A 169 -12.87 17.56 -4.35
C GLY A 169 -14.00 18.32 -3.63
N GLN A 170 -14.77 17.69 -2.76
CA GLN A 170 -15.80 18.35 -1.98
C GLN A 170 -15.50 18.26 -0.48
N GLU A 171 -15.53 19.39 0.22
CA GLU A 171 -15.44 19.40 1.69
C GLU A 171 -16.69 18.81 2.36
N ARG A 172 -17.78 18.69 1.60
CA ARG A 172 -19.08 18.24 2.13
C ARG A 172 -19.09 16.74 2.37
N ILE A 173 -19.54 16.37 3.57
CA ILE A 173 -19.82 14.98 3.93
C ILE A 173 -21.22 14.62 3.44
N ASN A 174 -21.31 13.51 2.72
CA ASN A 174 -22.52 13.01 2.08
C ASN A 174 -23.05 11.75 2.78
N PRO A 175 -24.34 11.45 2.67
CA PRO A 175 -24.92 10.20 3.12
C PRO A 175 -24.24 8.97 2.48
N GLY A 176 -23.84 8.01 3.32
CA GLY A 176 -23.36 6.68 2.93
C GLY A 176 -24.42 5.62 3.26
N LEU A 177 -24.09 4.68 4.15
CA LEU A 177 -25.06 3.70 4.69
C LEU A 177 -26.15 4.35 5.54
N ALA A 178 -25.86 5.48 6.18
CA ALA A 178 -26.89 6.35 6.75
C ALA A 178 -27.43 7.29 5.67
N HIS A 179 -28.75 7.43 5.58
CA HIS A 179 -29.37 8.38 4.66
C HIS A 179 -29.40 9.80 5.24
N THR A 180 -29.34 9.94 6.58
CA THR A 180 -29.27 11.20 7.32
C THR A 180 -28.75 10.96 8.74
N TRP A 181 -28.39 12.02 9.42
CA TRP A 181 -27.97 12.01 10.82
C TRP A 181 -28.35 13.30 11.51
N ASP A 182 -28.52 13.22 12.84
CA ASP A 182 -28.77 14.32 13.73
C ASP A 182 -27.71 14.38 14.83
N THR A 183 -27.47 15.57 15.36
CA THR A 183 -26.57 15.77 16.49
C THR A 183 -27.16 16.77 17.48
N ASN A 184 -26.80 16.65 18.77
CA ASN A 184 -27.13 17.66 19.77
C ASN A 184 -26.21 18.88 19.63
N GLU A 185 -26.57 20.02 20.26
CA GLU A 185 -25.77 21.25 20.22
C GLU A 185 -24.30 21.06 20.66
N PRO A 186 -23.98 20.36 21.76
CA PRO A 186 -22.60 20.13 22.13
C PRO A 186 -21.88 19.10 21.25
N ARG A 187 -22.54 18.54 20.23
CA ARG A 187 -21.99 17.52 19.28
C ARG A 187 -21.33 16.33 19.98
N THR A 188 -21.93 15.92 21.09
CA THR A 188 -21.53 14.73 21.85
C THR A 188 -22.45 13.53 21.62
N VAL A 189 -23.63 13.77 21.04
CA VAL A 189 -24.61 12.73 20.70
C VAL A 189 -24.88 12.79 19.19
N TRP A 190 -24.58 11.70 18.49
CA TRP A 190 -24.81 11.56 17.07
C TRP A 190 -25.77 10.41 16.81
N THR A 191 -26.85 10.66 16.10
CA THR A 191 -27.86 9.65 15.73
C THR A 191 -27.90 9.49 14.23
N PHE A 192 -27.60 8.29 13.73
CA PHE A 192 -27.58 7.96 12.31
C PHE A 192 -28.79 7.11 11.96
N HIS A 193 -29.49 7.47 10.89
CA HIS A 193 -30.63 6.75 10.34
C HIS A 193 -30.19 5.98 9.11
N LEU A 194 -30.20 4.65 9.19
CA LEU A 194 -29.70 3.77 8.14
C LEU A 194 -30.63 3.72 6.94
N ARG A 195 -30.07 3.51 5.76
CA ARG A 195 -30.84 3.16 4.56
C ARG A 195 -31.48 1.81 4.76
N LYS A 196 -32.68 1.64 4.19
CA LYS A 196 -33.38 0.35 4.21
C LYS A 196 -32.85 -0.55 3.10
N ASP A 197 -32.94 -1.85 3.32
CA ASP A 197 -32.67 -2.92 2.34
C ASP A 197 -31.25 -2.89 1.73
N VAL A 198 -30.29 -2.31 2.44
CA VAL A 198 -28.87 -2.42 2.05
C VAL A 198 -28.40 -3.83 2.31
N LEU A 199 -27.84 -4.49 1.30
CA LEU A 199 -27.35 -5.85 1.38
C LEU A 199 -25.82 -5.90 1.57
N PHE A 200 -25.39 -6.78 2.44
CA PHE A 200 -24.01 -7.30 2.40
C PHE A 200 -23.83 -8.26 1.22
N HIS A 201 -22.60 -8.49 0.78
CA HIS A 201 -22.25 -9.39 -0.34
C HIS A 201 -22.78 -10.82 -0.17
N HIS A 202 -23.02 -11.28 1.05
CA HIS A 202 -23.59 -12.60 1.35
C HIS A 202 -25.13 -12.60 1.44
N GLY A 203 -25.78 -11.46 1.13
CA GLY A 203 -27.23 -11.36 1.01
C GLY A 203 -27.98 -10.98 2.30
N LYS A 204 -27.32 -10.82 3.45
CA LYS A 204 -27.98 -10.30 4.66
C LYS A 204 -28.20 -8.80 4.57
N VAL A 205 -29.31 -8.34 5.14
CA VAL A 205 -29.61 -6.91 5.24
C VAL A 205 -28.81 -6.29 6.37
N LEU A 206 -28.26 -5.09 6.11
CA LEU A 206 -27.58 -4.25 7.09
C LEU A 206 -28.56 -3.82 8.18
N ALA A 207 -28.14 -3.92 9.43
CA ALA A 207 -28.88 -3.45 10.61
C ALA A 207 -27.99 -2.61 11.54
N ALA A 208 -28.60 -1.87 12.45
CA ALA A 208 -27.88 -1.02 13.41
C ALA A 208 -26.92 -1.84 14.30
N GLU A 209 -27.23 -3.10 14.57
CA GLU A 209 -26.37 -4.01 15.32
C GLU A 209 -25.04 -4.33 14.61
N ASP A 210 -25.00 -4.29 13.26
CA ASP A 210 -23.75 -4.44 12.51
C ASP A 210 -22.83 -3.22 12.71
N VAL A 211 -23.45 -2.03 12.81
CA VAL A 211 -22.71 -0.80 13.14
C VAL A 211 -22.16 -0.88 14.56
N VAL A 212 -22.99 -1.25 15.54
CA VAL A 212 -22.54 -1.43 16.93
C VAL A 212 -21.35 -2.40 16.98
N PHE A 213 -21.50 -3.58 16.40
CA PHE A 213 -20.45 -4.59 16.32
C PHE A 213 -19.13 -4.06 15.72
N SER A 214 -19.23 -3.32 14.61
CA SER A 214 -18.05 -2.77 13.92
C SER A 214 -17.25 -1.82 14.81
N PHE A 215 -17.94 -0.95 15.56
CA PHE A 215 -17.29 0.01 16.45
C PHE A 215 -16.84 -0.62 17.78
N GLU A 216 -17.59 -1.57 18.34
CA GLU A 216 -17.16 -2.33 19.52
C GLU A 216 -15.87 -3.08 19.26
N ARG A 217 -15.73 -3.78 18.11
CA ARG A 217 -14.45 -4.39 17.70
C ARG A 217 -13.29 -3.39 17.73
N MET A 218 -13.55 -2.17 17.25
CA MET A 218 -12.55 -1.11 17.20
C MET A 218 -12.18 -0.63 18.60
N MET A 219 -13.16 -0.49 19.49
CA MET A 219 -12.95 0.02 20.85
C MET A 219 -12.22 -0.98 21.76
N ILE A 220 -12.43 -2.30 21.56
CA ILE A 220 -11.79 -3.35 22.37
C ILE A 220 -10.41 -3.76 21.88
N THR A 221 -10.00 -3.40 20.65
CA THR A 221 -8.70 -3.81 20.14
C THR A 221 -7.56 -3.15 20.89
N SER A 222 -6.58 -3.95 21.28
CA SER A 222 -5.36 -3.47 21.95
C SER A 222 -4.32 -2.95 20.94
N GLN A 223 -4.46 -3.28 19.66
CA GLN A 223 -3.52 -2.84 18.64
C GLN A 223 -3.66 -1.34 18.40
N ARG A 224 -2.52 -0.69 18.18
CA ARG A 224 -2.52 0.70 17.78
C ARG A 224 -2.95 0.83 16.33
N MET A 225 -4.05 1.55 16.13
CA MET A 225 -4.61 1.80 14.82
C MET A 225 -4.53 3.26 14.44
N LEU A 226 -4.60 3.53 13.15
CA LEU A 226 -4.78 4.87 12.63
C LEU A 226 -6.08 5.47 13.22
N TYR A 227 -6.02 6.74 13.62
CA TYR A 227 -7.14 7.48 14.23
C TYR A 227 -7.59 6.97 15.62
N SER A 228 -6.75 6.17 16.31
CA SER A 228 -7.12 5.61 17.63
C SER A 228 -7.50 6.67 18.64
N ASN A 229 -6.97 7.88 18.55
CA ASN A 229 -7.29 8.97 19.47
C ASN A 229 -8.68 9.58 19.21
N ILE A 230 -9.29 9.34 18.04
CA ILE A 230 -10.65 9.79 17.71
C ILE A 230 -11.68 8.77 18.19
N PHE A 231 -11.52 7.50 17.85
CA PHE A 231 -12.51 6.50 18.27
C PHE A 231 -12.44 6.17 19.77
N LYS A 232 -11.34 6.47 20.48
CA LYS A 232 -11.26 6.42 21.95
C LYS A 232 -12.15 7.45 22.63
N ASP A 233 -12.54 8.51 21.93
CA ASP A 233 -13.52 9.48 22.42
C ASP A 233 -14.96 8.95 22.36
N ILE A 234 -15.21 7.85 21.67
CA ILE A 234 -16.51 7.17 21.70
C ILE A 234 -16.69 6.56 23.11
N TRP A 235 -17.79 6.96 23.76
CA TRP A 235 -18.19 6.40 25.05
C TRP A 235 -19.04 5.15 24.87
N GLU A 236 -20.05 5.25 24.00
CA GLU A 236 -21.01 4.17 23.74
C GLU A 236 -21.51 4.25 22.28
N VAL A 237 -21.74 3.09 21.70
CA VAL A 237 -22.47 2.94 20.44
C VAL A 237 -23.67 2.01 20.71
N LYS A 238 -24.88 2.45 20.37
CA LYS A 238 -26.10 1.71 20.69
C LYS A 238 -27.08 1.69 19.54
N ALA A 239 -27.58 0.50 19.21
CA ALA A 239 -28.74 0.35 18.34
C ALA A 239 -30.01 0.76 19.09
N LEU A 240 -30.74 1.75 18.58
CA LEU A 240 -32.03 2.16 19.13
C LEU A 240 -33.18 1.32 18.58
N ASN A 241 -33.04 0.94 17.32
CA ASN A 241 -33.88 0.00 16.57
C ASN A 241 -33.06 -0.48 15.37
N PRO A 242 -33.53 -1.46 14.55
CA PRO A 242 -32.74 -2.00 13.43
C PRO A 242 -32.25 -0.97 12.40
N GLY A 243 -32.92 0.18 12.28
CA GLY A 243 -32.55 1.24 11.32
C GLY A 243 -31.91 2.48 11.95
N THR A 244 -31.62 2.50 13.27
CA THR A 244 -31.14 3.71 13.94
C THR A 244 -30.04 3.37 14.94
N VAL A 245 -28.88 3.99 14.81
CA VAL A 245 -27.76 3.85 15.72
C VAL A 245 -27.38 5.20 16.34
N ARG A 246 -27.04 5.19 17.63
CA ARG A 246 -26.61 6.36 18.40
C ARG A 246 -25.19 6.17 18.89
N PHE A 247 -24.38 7.22 18.71
CA PHE A 247 -23.04 7.36 19.29
C PHE A 247 -23.06 8.40 20.40
N LEU A 248 -22.45 8.08 21.52
CA LEU A 248 -22.17 9.01 22.60
C LEU A 248 -20.64 9.24 22.63
N LEU A 249 -20.22 10.49 22.56
CA LEU A 249 -18.83 10.89 22.69
C LEU A 249 -18.54 11.40 24.10
N LYS A 250 -17.35 11.13 24.63
CA LYS A 250 -16.88 11.63 25.92
C LYS A 250 -16.77 13.16 25.96
N GLN A 251 -16.51 13.76 24.80
CA GLN A 251 -16.34 15.19 24.60
C GLN A 251 -16.66 15.56 23.15
N PRO A 252 -16.94 16.84 22.84
CA PRO A 252 -17.09 17.30 21.47
C PRO A 252 -15.85 16.99 20.66
N ASN A 253 -16.02 16.47 19.44
CA ASN A 253 -14.92 16.18 18.52
C ASN A 253 -15.37 16.41 17.08
N GLU A 254 -14.92 17.51 16.46
CA GLU A 254 -15.27 17.91 15.11
C GLU A 254 -14.62 17.01 14.04
N LEU A 255 -13.59 16.21 14.41
CA LEU A 255 -12.97 15.22 13.54
C LEU A 255 -13.68 13.87 13.55
N PHE A 256 -14.73 13.70 14.38
CA PHE A 256 -15.49 12.45 14.46
C PHE A 256 -16.22 12.13 13.14
N LEU A 257 -16.96 13.09 12.59
CA LEU A 257 -17.69 12.88 11.33
C LEU A 257 -16.73 12.68 10.13
N PRO A 258 -15.64 13.45 9.95
CA PRO A 258 -14.56 13.13 9.02
C PRO A 258 -13.98 11.72 9.19
N PHE A 259 -13.74 11.28 10.43
CA PHE A 259 -13.26 9.92 10.70
C PHE A 259 -14.21 8.85 10.18
N LEU A 260 -15.53 9.04 10.31
CA LEU A 260 -16.54 8.10 9.79
C LEU A 260 -16.54 7.97 8.26
N CYS A 261 -15.91 8.91 7.53
CA CYS A 261 -15.72 8.81 6.07
C CYS A 261 -14.53 7.93 5.67
N THR A 262 -13.70 7.50 6.63
CA THR A 262 -12.51 6.70 6.34
C THR A 262 -12.83 5.22 6.20
N SER A 263 -12.00 4.48 5.45
CA SER A 263 -12.12 3.02 5.35
C SER A 263 -11.95 2.30 6.70
N ARG A 264 -11.40 2.98 7.71
CA ARG A 264 -11.28 2.45 9.08
C ARG A 264 -12.61 2.37 9.81
N ALA A 265 -13.54 3.27 9.50
CA ALA A 265 -14.88 3.30 10.06
C ALA A 265 -15.90 2.54 9.20
N ALA A 266 -15.44 1.70 8.28
CA ALA A 266 -16.28 0.86 7.44
C ALA A 266 -17.07 -0.16 8.27
N ILE A 267 -18.30 -0.43 7.81
CA ILE A 267 -19.20 -1.34 8.52
C ILE A 267 -19.00 -2.77 8.01
N VAL A 268 -18.87 -3.69 8.95
CA VAL A 268 -18.71 -5.13 8.71
C VAL A 268 -19.89 -5.90 9.34
N PRO A 269 -20.28 -7.05 8.77
CA PRO A 269 -21.41 -7.81 9.31
C PRO A 269 -21.05 -8.45 10.66
N ARG A 270 -21.98 -8.43 11.62
CA ARG A 270 -21.79 -8.98 12.98
C ARG A 270 -21.62 -10.49 13.05
N ASP A 271 -21.98 -11.21 12.01
CA ASP A 271 -21.84 -12.68 11.93
C ASP A 271 -20.45 -13.14 11.47
N LEU A 272 -19.48 -12.23 11.40
CA LEU A 272 -18.07 -12.54 11.15
C LEU A 272 -17.48 -13.60 12.05
N GLU A 273 -17.82 -13.55 13.33
CA GLU A 273 -17.22 -14.42 14.35
C GLU A 273 -17.61 -15.88 14.17
N THR A 274 -18.79 -16.16 13.64
CA THR A 274 -19.32 -17.53 13.51
C THR A 274 -18.89 -18.24 12.23
N ALA A 275 -18.70 -17.50 11.13
CA ALA A 275 -18.47 -18.06 9.81
C ALA A 275 -16.99 -18.01 9.35
N LEU A 276 -16.19 -17.05 9.84
CA LEU A 276 -14.90 -16.69 9.25
C LEU A 276 -13.80 -16.36 10.26
N ALA A 277 -13.94 -16.77 11.53
CA ALA A 277 -12.97 -16.47 12.59
C ALA A 277 -11.52 -16.71 12.13
N GLY A 278 -10.71 -15.65 12.11
CA GLY A 278 -9.31 -15.66 11.69
C GLY A 278 -9.04 -15.54 10.18
N SER A 279 -10.06 -15.63 9.31
CA SER A 279 -9.88 -15.53 7.85
C SER A 279 -10.57 -14.32 7.19
N PHE A 280 -11.26 -13.47 7.95
CA PHE A 280 -12.04 -12.35 7.41
C PHE A 280 -11.21 -11.40 6.56
N GLY A 281 -10.00 -11.07 6.97
CA GLY A 281 -9.13 -10.20 6.19
C GLY A 281 -8.72 -10.76 4.83
N ARG A 282 -8.87 -12.08 4.61
CA ARG A 282 -8.64 -12.74 3.32
C ARG A 282 -9.93 -13.07 2.56
N ARG A 283 -11.07 -13.01 3.22
CA ARG A 283 -12.41 -13.25 2.64
C ARG A 283 -13.41 -12.22 3.17
N PRO A 284 -13.14 -10.93 2.93
CA PRO A 284 -14.00 -9.88 3.45
C PRO A 284 -15.40 -9.93 2.83
N VAL A 285 -16.38 -9.57 3.64
CA VAL A 285 -17.76 -9.38 3.26
C VAL A 285 -18.15 -7.97 3.65
N GLY A 286 -18.51 -7.14 2.68
CA GLY A 286 -18.94 -5.76 2.87
C GLY A 286 -20.24 -5.46 2.16
N THR A 287 -20.57 -4.18 2.06
CA THR A 287 -21.74 -3.64 1.37
C THR A 287 -21.38 -2.97 0.04
N GLY A 288 -20.08 -2.87 -0.27
CA GLY A 288 -19.55 -2.05 -1.35
C GLY A 288 -19.90 -2.52 -2.77
N PRO A 289 -19.51 -1.73 -3.79
CA PRO A 289 -19.84 -1.98 -5.19
C PRO A 289 -19.19 -3.23 -5.78
N PHE A 290 -18.15 -3.74 -5.15
CA PHE A 290 -17.45 -4.96 -5.57
C PHE A 290 -17.32 -5.93 -4.42
N LYS A 291 -17.45 -7.23 -4.71
CA LYS A 291 -17.19 -8.33 -3.77
C LYS A 291 -15.88 -9.03 -4.10
N LEU A 292 -15.17 -9.47 -3.09
CA LEU A 292 -13.97 -10.29 -3.27
C LEU A 292 -14.36 -11.70 -3.72
N VAL A 293 -13.73 -12.18 -4.80
CA VAL A 293 -13.87 -13.56 -5.31
C VAL A 293 -12.67 -14.40 -4.98
N GLU A 294 -11.48 -13.85 -5.18
CA GLU A 294 -10.22 -14.52 -4.93
C GLU A 294 -9.19 -13.55 -4.37
N MET A 295 -8.41 -13.99 -3.39
CA MET A 295 -7.23 -13.30 -2.90
C MET A 295 -6.17 -14.31 -2.51
N ASN A 296 -5.03 -14.19 -3.16
CA ASN A 296 -3.82 -14.94 -2.83
C ASN A 296 -2.60 -13.99 -2.82
N GLU A 297 -1.40 -14.52 -2.77
CA GLU A 297 -0.17 -13.71 -2.69
C GLU A 297 0.07 -12.82 -3.92
N ASP A 298 -0.45 -13.20 -5.07
CA ASP A 298 -0.16 -12.57 -6.37
C ASP A 298 -1.35 -11.83 -6.96
N LEU A 299 -2.56 -12.30 -6.68
CA LEU A 299 -3.78 -11.85 -7.34
C LEU A 299 -4.90 -11.59 -6.33
N CYS A 300 -5.57 -10.45 -6.51
CA CYS A 300 -6.83 -10.13 -5.87
C CYS A 300 -7.87 -9.86 -6.97
N THR A 301 -8.95 -10.63 -6.99
CA THR A 301 -10.04 -10.50 -7.96
C THR A 301 -11.30 -10.02 -7.28
N LEU A 302 -11.82 -8.91 -7.77
CA LEU A 302 -13.09 -8.33 -7.37
C LEU A 302 -14.11 -8.52 -8.49
N GLU A 303 -15.34 -8.86 -8.15
CA GLU A 303 -16.48 -8.87 -9.06
C GLU A 303 -17.53 -7.83 -8.64
N VAL A 304 -18.20 -7.25 -9.61
CA VAL A 304 -19.28 -6.30 -9.36
C VAL A 304 -20.35 -6.91 -8.47
N PHE A 305 -20.86 -6.11 -7.54
CA PHE A 305 -22.03 -6.46 -6.74
C PHE A 305 -23.29 -5.80 -7.34
N PRO A 306 -24.13 -6.56 -8.08
CA PRO A 306 -25.24 -5.98 -8.83
C PRO A 306 -26.30 -5.26 -7.97
N TYR A 307 -26.41 -5.66 -6.69
CA TYR A 307 -27.38 -5.13 -5.74
C TYR A 307 -26.84 -3.99 -4.88
N TYR A 308 -25.75 -3.35 -5.33
CA TYR A 308 -25.17 -2.23 -4.61
C TYR A 308 -26.18 -1.09 -4.47
N PHE A 309 -26.37 -0.57 -3.25
CA PHE A 309 -27.42 0.38 -2.91
C PHE A 309 -27.33 1.75 -3.60
N GLN A 310 -26.15 2.12 -4.14
CA GLN A 310 -25.96 3.34 -4.94
C GLN A 310 -25.93 3.07 -6.45
N GLY A 311 -26.31 1.88 -6.89
CA GLY A 311 -26.30 1.48 -8.29
C GLY A 311 -25.10 0.62 -8.67
N ARG A 312 -25.31 -0.28 -9.62
CA ARG A 312 -24.30 -1.20 -10.12
C ARG A 312 -23.16 -0.44 -10.82
N ALA A 313 -21.91 -0.77 -10.49
CA ALA A 313 -20.74 -0.29 -11.23
C ALA A 313 -20.75 -0.81 -12.68
N HIS A 314 -20.16 -0.07 -13.60
CA HIS A 314 -20.10 -0.46 -15.02
C HIS A 314 -19.10 -1.60 -15.25
N LEU A 315 -17.93 -1.55 -14.62
CA LEU A 315 -16.96 -2.64 -14.63
C LEU A 315 -17.56 -3.90 -14.02
N ASP A 316 -17.36 -5.05 -14.67
CA ASP A 316 -17.80 -6.35 -14.15
C ASP A 316 -16.76 -6.96 -13.22
N ARG A 317 -15.47 -6.75 -13.52
CA ARG A 317 -14.36 -7.36 -12.81
C ARG A 317 -13.17 -6.40 -12.68
N VAL A 318 -12.49 -6.50 -11.54
CA VAL A 318 -11.19 -5.85 -11.32
C VAL A 318 -10.20 -6.90 -10.85
N GLU A 319 -9.07 -7.01 -11.54
CA GLU A 319 -7.99 -7.92 -11.22
C GLU A 319 -6.77 -7.08 -10.78
N ILE A 320 -6.28 -7.29 -9.57
CA ILE A 320 -5.18 -6.56 -8.97
C ILE A 320 -4.03 -7.52 -8.76
N LEU A 321 -2.94 -7.30 -9.51
CA LEU A 321 -1.76 -8.16 -9.48
C LEU A 321 -0.63 -7.54 -8.69
N HIS A 322 0.00 -8.33 -7.83
CA HIS A 322 1.21 -7.95 -7.15
C HIS A 322 2.41 -8.07 -8.09
N VAL A 323 3.05 -6.94 -8.38
CA VAL A 323 4.27 -6.86 -9.18
C VAL A 323 5.34 -6.15 -8.36
N PRO A 324 6.38 -6.87 -7.90
CA PRO A 324 7.35 -6.35 -6.92
C PRO A 324 8.31 -5.29 -7.45
N TRP A 325 8.32 -5.00 -8.75
CA TRP A 325 9.16 -3.96 -9.37
C TRP A 325 8.34 -2.83 -9.98
N ASN A 326 9.03 -1.75 -10.35
CA ASN A 326 8.38 -0.58 -10.92
C ASN A 326 8.17 -0.76 -12.43
N ILE A 327 6.96 -1.13 -12.85
CA ILE A 327 6.60 -1.25 -14.26
C ILE A 327 6.52 0.13 -14.95
N ALA A 328 6.10 1.16 -14.20
CA ALA A 328 5.83 2.49 -14.76
C ALA A 328 7.09 3.23 -15.25
N THR A 329 8.28 2.92 -14.71
CA THR A 329 9.55 3.57 -15.10
C THR A 329 10.12 3.08 -16.42
N ALA A 330 9.65 1.95 -16.92
CA ALA A 330 10.10 1.36 -18.17
C ALA A 330 9.01 1.32 -19.25
N ALA A 331 7.80 1.85 -18.95
CA ALA A 331 6.81 2.04 -20.00
C ALA A 331 7.33 3.13 -20.95
N PRO A 332 7.49 2.85 -22.26
CA PRO A 332 7.72 3.91 -23.24
C PRO A 332 6.58 4.93 -23.11
N GLU A 333 6.88 6.20 -23.28
CA GLU A 333 5.94 7.34 -23.16
C GLU A 333 4.69 7.20 -24.06
N THR A 334 4.67 6.22 -24.95
CA THR A 334 3.61 5.89 -25.91
C THR A 334 2.74 4.71 -25.51
N SER A 335 2.99 4.05 -24.36
CA SER A 335 2.23 2.84 -24.01
C SER A 335 0.85 3.21 -23.44
N SER A 336 -0.19 3.00 -24.27
CA SER A 336 -1.61 3.08 -23.89
C SER A 336 -2.07 1.96 -22.92
N ALA A 337 -1.16 1.11 -22.46
CA ALA A 337 -1.46 -0.03 -21.60
C ALA A 337 -2.02 0.36 -20.23
N PHE A 338 -1.58 1.49 -19.68
CA PHE A 338 -2.14 2.03 -18.45
C PHE A 338 -3.11 3.14 -18.76
N HIS A 339 -4.40 2.88 -18.61
CA HIS A 339 -5.42 3.91 -18.81
C HIS A 339 -5.40 4.99 -17.72
N ILE A 340 -4.80 4.71 -16.57
CA ILE A 340 -4.68 5.60 -15.41
C ILE A 340 -3.30 5.41 -14.79
N VAL A 341 -2.56 6.50 -14.60
CA VAL A 341 -1.22 6.51 -14.00
C VAL A 341 -1.17 7.53 -12.88
N HIS A 342 -0.76 7.08 -11.68
CA HIS A 342 -0.48 7.95 -10.56
C HIS A 342 0.98 8.44 -10.61
N ASN A 343 1.17 9.75 -10.45
CA ASN A 343 2.48 10.41 -10.49
C ASN A 343 3.28 10.08 -11.77
N PRO A 344 2.77 10.46 -12.97
CA PRO A 344 3.45 10.23 -14.23
C PRO A 344 4.80 10.96 -14.25
N SER A 345 5.78 10.41 -14.97
CA SER A 345 7.06 11.08 -15.20
C SER A 345 6.87 12.37 -16.01
N ALA A 346 7.72 13.37 -15.76
CA ALA A 346 7.67 14.67 -16.44
C ALA A 346 8.06 14.52 -17.93
N GLY A 347 7.19 14.09 -18.80
CA GLY A 347 7.44 13.82 -20.22
C GLY A 347 6.34 13.03 -20.89
N SER A 348 5.31 12.62 -20.17
CA SER A 348 4.18 11.92 -20.76
C SER A 348 3.47 12.77 -21.81
N SER A 349 3.14 12.16 -22.96
CA SER A 349 2.62 12.80 -24.15
C SER A 349 1.41 13.71 -23.91
N ALA A 350 1.21 14.72 -24.80
CA ALA A 350 0.13 15.70 -24.74
C ALA A 350 -1.30 15.11 -24.83
N GLU A 351 -1.42 13.80 -25.05
CA GLU A 351 -2.71 13.10 -25.19
C GLU A 351 -3.37 12.73 -23.87
N TRP A 352 -2.66 12.79 -22.73
CA TRP A 352 -3.19 12.40 -21.42
C TRP A 352 -3.92 13.56 -20.75
N SER A 353 -5.14 13.31 -20.33
CA SER A 353 -5.82 14.20 -19.40
C SER A 353 -5.19 14.07 -18.02
N ARG A 354 -4.90 15.20 -17.37
CA ARG A 354 -4.25 15.24 -16.05
C ARG A 354 -5.21 15.85 -15.04
N ILE A 355 -5.35 15.19 -13.91
CA ILE A 355 -6.00 15.77 -12.75
C ILE A 355 -4.91 15.98 -11.70
N HIS A 356 -4.63 17.25 -11.39
CA HIS A 356 -3.87 17.56 -10.20
C HIS A 356 -4.77 17.27 -9.01
N SER A 357 -4.37 16.32 -8.20
CA SER A 357 -5.06 16.10 -6.94
C SER A 357 -4.50 17.09 -5.92
N ASP A 358 -5.37 17.58 -5.03
CA ASP A 358 -4.96 18.37 -3.88
C ASP A 358 -4.12 17.56 -2.87
N TYR A 359 -3.73 16.33 -3.28
CA TYR A 359 -2.90 15.44 -2.49
C TYR A 359 -1.43 15.76 -2.64
N SER A 360 -0.72 15.70 -1.54
CA SER A 360 0.72 15.69 -1.54
C SER A 360 1.26 14.60 -0.64
N VAL A 361 2.42 14.06 -1.00
CA VAL A 361 3.20 13.19 -0.12
C VAL A 361 4.23 14.03 0.55
N ARG A 362 4.11 14.19 1.88
CA ARG A 362 5.06 14.92 2.69
C ARG A 362 5.91 13.94 3.50
N LYS A 363 7.23 14.06 3.39
CA LYS A 363 8.21 13.26 4.13
C LYS A 363 8.80 14.04 5.28
N PHE A 364 8.91 13.39 6.43
CA PHE A 364 9.38 13.99 7.67
C PHE A 364 10.54 13.23 8.28
N VAL A 365 11.39 13.99 8.96
CA VAL A 365 12.30 13.49 9.99
C VAL A 365 11.88 14.12 11.31
N THR A 366 11.72 13.30 12.34
CA THR A 366 11.44 13.77 13.69
C THR A 366 12.52 13.31 14.66
N CYS A 367 12.86 14.18 15.61
CA CYS A 367 13.82 13.89 16.66
C CYS A 367 13.11 13.24 17.86
N ASN A 368 13.64 12.13 18.34
CA ASN A 368 13.16 11.49 19.57
C ASN A 368 13.79 12.16 20.78
N THR A 369 13.11 13.18 21.31
CA THR A 369 13.58 13.95 22.46
C THR A 369 13.18 13.33 23.81
N LYS A 370 12.39 12.26 23.80
CA LYS A 370 12.08 11.46 25.00
C LYS A 370 13.23 10.51 25.35
N LYS A 371 13.94 10.01 24.35
CA LYS A 371 15.10 9.15 24.54
C LYS A 371 16.26 9.98 25.12
N LYS A 372 16.89 9.48 26.20
CA LYS A 372 18.15 10.04 26.68
C LYS A 372 19.25 9.74 25.67
N GLY A 373 19.83 10.76 25.07
CA GLY A 373 20.85 10.62 24.04
C GLY A 373 21.26 11.96 23.44
N PRO A 374 22.03 11.98 22.34
CA PRO A 374 22.54 13.21 21.72
C PRO A 374 21.45 14.23 21.41
N LEU A 375 20.28 13.77 20.92
CA LEU A 375 19.17 14.64 20.55
C LEU A 375 18.37 15.17 21.75
N SER A 376 18.77 14.90 22.98
CA SER A 376 18.27 15.60 24.16
C SER A 376 18.77 17.05 24.19
N ASP A 377 19.95 17.34 23.60
CA ASP A 377 20.53 18.67 23.48
C ASP A 377 19.90 19.44 22.31
N PRO A 378 19.28 20.63 22.55
CA PRO A 378 18.72 21.46 21.48
C PRO A 378 19.75 21.91 20.44
N LEU A 379 21.00 22.13 20.81
CA LEU A 379 22.07 22.56 19.90
C LEU A 379 22.42 21.45 18.91
N ILE A 380 22.54 20.21 19.41
CA ILE A 380 22.81 19.05 18.54
C ILE A 380 21.61 18.81 17.61
N ARG A 381 20.37 18.97 18.07
CA ARG A 381 19.19 18.88 17.19
C ARG A 381 19.21 19.92 16.08
N ALA A 382 19.54 21.19 16.43
CA ALA A 382 19.64 22.26 15.46
C ALA A 382 20.70 21.95 14.38
N ASP A 383 21.88 21.46 14.80
CA ASP A 383 22.95 21.09 13.87
C ASP A 383 22.54 19.91 12.97
N VAL A 384 21.96 18.85 13.52
CA VAL A 384 21.46 17.70 12.75
C VAL A 384 20.44 18.13 11.72
N LEU A 385 19.46 18.97 12.05
CA LEU A 385 18.45 19.41 11.11
C LEU A 385 18.99 20.45 10.10
N ALA A 386 19.97 21.26 10.49
CA ALA A 386 20.68 22.17 9.56
C ALA A 386 21.43 21.37 8.47
N CYS A 387 22.09 20.26 8.84
CA CYS A 387 22.72 19.35 7.88
C CYS A 387 21.73 18.80 6.84
N LEU A 388 20.48 18.53 7.25
CA LEU A 388 19.45 18.04 6.33
C LEU A 388 18.92 19.14 5.41
N SER A 389 18.94 20.40 5.84
CA SER A 389 18.49 21.55 5.05
C SER A 389 19.52 22.02 4.01
N ALA A 390 20.82 21.83 4.28
CA ALA A 390 21.95 22.28 3.44
C ALA A 390 22.10 21.43 2.17
N GLY A 391 21.19 21.51 1.21
CA GLY A 391 21.30 20.71 -0.02
C GLY A 391 20.19 20.90 -1.06
N SER A 392 19.22 21.78 -0.83
CA SER A 392 18.20 22.06 -1.85
C SER A 392 18.56 23.17 -2.84
N ASP A 393 19.55 24.05 -2.55
CA ASP A 393 19.80 25.27 -3.33
C ASP A 393 21.26 25.55 -3.75
N SER A 394 22.20 24.58 -3.68
CA SER A 394 23.60 24.87 -4.04
C SER A 394 24.23 23.87 -5.01
N LEU A 395 23.79 23.89 -6.27
CA LEU A 395 24.73 23.74 -7.39
C LEU A 395 25.42 25.10 -7.58
N GLY A 396 26.52 25.32 -6.88
CA GLY A 396 27.39 26.47 -7.20
C GLY A 396 27.78 27.43 -6.11
N LYS A 397 28.06 27.01 -4.85
CA LYS A 397 28.91 27.82 -3.96
C LYS A 397 29.75 26.89 -3.07
N SER A 398 31.07 27.06 -3.18
CA SER A 398 32.06 26.47 -2.28
C SER A 398 31.75 26.81 -0.82
N PRO A 399 32.08 25.92 0.14
CA PRO A 399 31.88 26.19 1.54
C PRO A 399 32.69 27.40 1.96
N VAL A 400 31.99 28.43 2.40
CA VAL A 400 32.63 29.56 3.10
C VAL A 400 33.06 29.06 4.47
N ASP A 401 34.33 29.27 4.76
CA ASP A 401 34.99 29.02 6.04
C ASP A 401 34.12 29.39 7.25
N SER A 402 33.63 28.39 7.95
CA SER A 402 33.15 28.51 9.31
C SER A 402 34.06 27.73 10.27
N ASP A 403 35.30 28.20 10.32
CA ASP A 403 36.36 27.65 11.21
C ASP A 403 36.22 28.07 12.68
N THR A 404 35.04 28.44 13.16
CA THR A 404 34.92 29.03 14.50
C THR A 404 34.14 28.22 15.55
N VAL A 405 33.68 26.99 15.27
CA VAL A 405 32.99 26.19 16.32
C VAL A 405 33.49 24.73 16.46
N ARG A 406 34.52 24.31 15.73
CA ARG A 406 35.03 22.92 15.80
C ARG A 406 36.38 22.76 16.51
N ALA A 407 36.73 23.64 17.44
CA ALA A 407 37.93 23.46 18.28
C ALA A 407 37.53 22.92 19.65
N GLY A 408 37.64 21.62 19.84
CA GLY A 408 37.68 20.97 21.15
C GLY A 408 36.71 19.83 21.34
N ASN A 409 37.11 18.65 20.82
CA ASN A 409 37.17 17.38 21.54
C ASN A 409 37.47 16.24 20.54
N ASP A 410 38.34 15.33 20.91
CA ASP A 410 38.45 13.97 20.38
C ASP A 410 37.13 13.22 20.67
N ALA A 411 36.05 13.58 19.96
CA ALA A 411 34.74 12.98 20.13
C ALA A 411 34.61 11.88 19.07
N ALA A 412 34.55 10.65 19.55
CA ALA A 412 34.00 9.55 18.76
C ALA A 412 32.73 10.07 18.06
N ALA A 413 32.63 9.89 16.74
CA ALA A 413 31.52 10.37 15.92
C ALA A 413 30.18 10.03 16.60
N THR A 414 29.32 11.02 16.81
CA THR A 414 28.05 10.83 17.52
C THR A 414 27.20 9.83 16.75
N ALA A 415 26.96 8.67 17.35
CA ALA A 415 26.17 7.61 16.73
C ALA A 415 24.68 7.92 16.83
N LEU A 416 23.98 7.89 15.68
CA LEU A 416 22.52 8.11 15.59
C LEU A 416 21.85 6.92 14.93
N GLN A 417 20.73 6.47 15.49
CA GLN A 417 19.89 5.44 14.91
C GLN A 417 18.66 6.07 14.27
N ILE A 418 18.36 5.69 13.03
CA ILE A 418 17.21 6.18 12.24
C ILE A 418 16.22 5.05 12.05
N ALA A 419 15.01 5.15 12.61
CA ALA A 419 13.95 4.17 12.41
C ALA A 419 13.07 4.54 11.22
N THR A 420 12.72 3.52 10.43
CA THR A 420 11.81 3.64 9.29
C THR A 420 11.14 2.29 8.96
N ILE A 421 10.28 2.29 7.95
CA ILE A 421 9.70 1.07 7.36
C ILE A 421 10.32 0.81 5.97
N PRO A 422 10.26 -0.43 5.44
CA PRO A 422 10.87 -0.77 4.15
C PRO A 422 10.50 0.16 3.00
N GLN A 423 9.25 0.66 2.98
CA GLN A 423 8.75 1.57 1.95
C GLN A 423 9.46 2.93 1.93
N TYR A 424 10.10 3.33 3.04
CA TYR A 424 10.79 4.61 3.19
C TYR A 424 12.30 4.43 3.47
N ALA A 425 12.82 3.22 3.26
CA ALA A 425 14.23 2.91 3.51
C ALA A 425 15.17 3.82 2.69
N GLY A 426 14.86 4.05 1.40
CA GLY A 426 15.66 4.93 0.55
C GLY A 426 15.72 6.38 1.06
N ASP A 427 14.62 6.92 1.61
CA ASP A 427 14.61 8.26 2.22
C ASP A 427 15.47 8.29 3.50
N ALA A 428 15.38 7.24 4.33
CA ALA A 428 16.17 7.12 5.55
C ALA A 428 17.67 6.93 5.25
N GLU A 429 18.01 6.20 4.21
CA GLU A 429 19.39 6.04 3.72
C GLU A 429 19.97 7.37 3.19
N ALA A 430 19.16 8.15 2.47
CA ALA A 430 19.54 9.49 2.03
C ALA A 430 19.78 10.43 3.22
N VAL A 431 18.92 10.38 4.25
CA VAL A 431 19.12 11.11 5.52
C VAL A 431 20.42 10.68 6.19
N ALA A 432 20.66 9.36 6.32
CA ALA A 432 21.89 8.83 6.91
C ALA A 432 23.14 9.28 6.14
N ALA A 433 23.12 9.23 4.81
CA ALA A 433 24.25 9.66 3.96
C ALA A 433 24.59 11.14 4.17
N LYS A 434 23.56 12.03 4.20
CA LYS A 434 23.76 13.46 4.47
C LYS A 434 24.40 13.70 5.85
N LEU A 435 23.86 13.07 6.90
CA LEU A 435 24.36 13.23 8.25
C LEU A 435 25.77 12.65 8.43
N ASN A 436 26.07 11.52 7.79
CA ASN A 436 27.42 10.96 7.77
C ASN A 436 28.42 11.93 7.10
N GLY A 437 27.99 12.61 6.03
CA GLY A 437 28.79 13.68 5.40
C GLY A 437 29.04 14.87 6.33
N CYS A 438 28.20 15.12 7.32
CA CYS A 438 28.38 16.14 8.37
C CYS A 438 29.16 15.65 9.60
N GLY A 439 29.68 14.41 9.59
CA GLY A 439 30.51 13.87 10.69
C GLY A 439 29.75 13.08 11.76
N TYR A 440 28.47 12.79 11.55
CA TYR A 440 27.70 11.85 12.38
C TYR A 440 27.96 10.40 11.93
N CYS A 441 27.60 9.43 12.78
CA CYS A 441 27.63 8.01 12.44
C CYS A 441 26.20 7.45 12.48
N CYS A 442 25.55 7.38 11.32
CA CYS A 442 24.15 7.01 11.25
C CYS A 442 23.92 5.56 10.85
N ARG A 443 23.00 4.88 11.53
CA ARG A 443 22.54 3.53 11.20
C ARG A 443 21.03 3.53 10.95
N VAL A 444 20.60 3.01 9.80
CA VAL A 444 19.17 2.84 9.48
C VAL A 444 18.65 1.52 10.06
N LEU A 445 17.54 1.59 10.77
CA LEU A 445 16.76 0.46 11.29
C LEU A 445 15.43 0.42 10.53
N SER A 446 15.33 -0.45 9.54
CA SER A 446 14.09 -0.72 8.83
C SER A 446 13.33 -1.86 9.52
N VAL A 447 12.09 -1.60 9.96
CA VAL A 447 11.24 -2.55 10.68
C VAL A 447 9.90 -2.70 9.98
N SER A 448 9.17 -3.78 10.25
CA SER A 448 7.83 -3.97 9.68
C SER A 448 6.88 -2.82 10.09
N PRO A 449 5.84 -2.52 9.31
CA PRO A 449 4.85 -1.51 9.67
C PRO A 449 4.19 -1.75 11.04
N GLU A 450 4.02 -3.02 11.44
CA GLU A 450 3.47 -3.42 12.74
C GLU A 450 4.43 -3.07 13.88
N GLU A 451 5.70 -3.43 13.75
CA GLU A 451 6.74 -3.11 14.74
C GLU A 451 6.96 -1.60 14.85
N PHE A 452 6.89 -0.88 13.71
CA PHE A 452 7.04 0.57 13.68
C PHE A 452 5.92 1.30 14.44
N LYS A 453 4.73 0.75 14.50
CA LYS A 453 3.64 1.28 15.35
C LYS A 453 3.91 1.10 16.84
N GLY A 454 4.73 0.11 17.18
CA GLY A 454 5.08 -0.28 18.55
C GLY A 454 6.23 0.54 19.15
N PRO A 455 6.81 0.05 20.25
CA PRO A 455 7.88 0.73 20.99
C PRO A 455 9.23 0.69 20.26
N VAL A 456 9.43 -0.15 19.24
CA VAL A 456 10.73 -0.33 18.56
C VAL A 456 11.23 1.00 17.97
N ARG A 457 10.37 1.78 17.32
CA ARG A 457 10.74 3.10 16.78
C ARG A 457 11.16 4.10 17.86
N LEU A 458 10.68 3.93 19.10
CA LEU A 458 11.01 4.82 20.23
C LEU A 458 12.42 4.58 20.79
N GLN A 459 13.11 3.55 20.31
CA GLN A 459 14.51 3.28 20.62
C GLN A 459 15.47 4.06 19.70
N ALA A 460 15.00 4.50 18.54
CA ALA A 460 15.80 5.29 17.60
C ALA A 460 15.90 6.76 18.04
N ASP A 461 16.91 7.46 17.51
CA ASP A 461 17.15 8.89 17.73
C ASP A 461 16.35 9.74 16.74
N LEU A 462 16.29 9.30 15.50
CA LEU A 462 15.52 9.91 14.42
C LEU A 462 14.48 8.92 13.89
N ILE A 463 13.34 9.45 13.47
CA ILE A 463 12.25 8.67 12.88
C ILE A 463 11.90 9.29 11.53
N VAL A 464 12.04 8.49 10.44
CA VAL A 464 11.69 8.88 9.07
C VAL A 464 10.38 8.23 8.69
N PHE A 465 9.40 9.03 8.31
CA PHE A 465 8.08 8.56 7.89
C PHE A 465 7.40 9.53 6.92
N SER A 466 6.23 9.15 6.44
CA SER A 466 5.48 9.90 5.44
C SER A 466 4.07 10.18 5.91
N LEU A 467 3.57 11.35 5.54
CA LEU A 467 2.16 11.69 5.58
C LEU A 467 1.66 11.81 4.14
N LEU A 468 0.64 11.05 3.82
CA LEU A 468 -0.17 11.32 2.63
C LEU A 468 -1.18 12.39 3.04
N ARG A 469 -1.06 13.59 2.47
CA ARG A 469 -2.07 14.63 2.59
C ARG A 469 -3.19 14.24 1.64
N ASP A 470 -4.27 13.70 2.18
CA ASP A 470 -5.51 13.38 1.46
C ASP A 470 -6.55 14.49 1.68
N GLN A 471 -7.75 14.28 1.17
CA GLN A 471 -8.86 15.25 1.28
C GLN A 471 -9.21 15.63 2.73
N ASP A 472 -8.79 14.83 3.71
CA ASP A 472 -8.94 15.15 5.12
C ASP A 472 -7.59 15.37 5.79
N GLU A 473 -6.90 16.43 5.35
CA GLU A 473 -5.61 16.82 5.89
C GLU A 473 -5.65 16.98 7.42
N GLN A 474 -6.71 17.59 7.94
CA GLN A 474 -6.83 17.85 9.38
C GLN A 474 -6.90 16.55 10.18
N LEU A 475 -7.63 15.56 9.69
CA LEU A 475 -7.70 14.24 10.31
C LEU A 475 -6.34 13.55 10.30
N ARG A 476 -5.59 13.67 9.20
CA ARG A 476 -4.24 13.11 9.07
C ARG A 476 -3.24 13.83 9.97
N LEU A 477 -3.28 15.15 10.04
CA LEU A 477 -2.42 15.93 10.92
C LEU A 477 -2.70 15.63 12.39
N PHE A 478 -3.98 15.47 12.77
CA PHE A 478 -4.35 15.08 14.12
C PHE A 478 -3.74 13.72 14.51
N ASP A 479 -3.84 12.71 13.65
CA ASP A 479 -3.25 11.39 13.91
C ASP A 479 -1.72 11.45 13.92
N LEU A 480 -1.12 12.22 13.01
CA LEU A 480 0.32 12.46 12.94
C LEU A 480 0.85 13.01 14.26
N TYR A 481 0.33 14.15 14.70
CA TYR A 481 0.83 14.80 15.92
C TYR A 481 0.49 14.00 17.18
N SER A 482 -0.68 13.35 17.23
CA SER A 482 -1.01 12.39 18.28
C SER A 482 -0.05 11.20 18.36
N THR A 483 0.57 10.88 17.22
CA THR A 483 1.61 9.84 17.14
C THR A 483 2.97 10.37 17.58
N MET A 484 3.30 11.60 17.17
CA MET A 484 4.59 12.25 17.47
C MET A 484 4.78 12.51 18.96
N VAL A 485 3.74 12.89 19.69
CA VAL A 485 3.84 13.17 21.13
C VAL A 485 4.44 12.02 21.95
N GLN A 486 4.45 10.79 21.41
CA GLN A 486 5.00 9.63 22.12
C GLN A 486 6.52 9.62 22.22
N HIS A 487 7.23 10.30 21.30
CA HIS A 487 8.68 10.41 21.29
C HIS A 487 9.17 11.84 21.58
N LEU A 488 8.26 12.72 22.02
CA LEU A 488 8.61 14.07 22.49
C LEU A 488 8.84 14.10 23.99
N GLU A 489 9.67 15.03 24.42
CA GLU A 489 9.90 15.32 25.84
C GLU A 489 8.60 15.72 26.57
N PRO A 490 8.48 15.47 27.88
CA PRO A 490 7.20 15.61 28.60
C PRO A 490 6.55 16.99 28.49
N ARG A 491 7.35 18.06 28.50
CA ARG A 491 6.84 19.44 28.42
C ARG A 491 6.21 19.75 27.07
N THR A 492 6.92 19.45 25.98
CA THR A 492 6.42 19.63 24.60
C THR A 492 5.25 18.70 24.30
N ARG A 493 5.32 17.47 24.81
CA ARG A 493 4.21 16.51 24.72
C ARG A 493 2.92 17.08 25.32
N ALA A 494 2.97 17.58 26.56
CA ALA A 494 1.80 18.12 27.26
C ALA A 494 1.20 19.34 26.53
N ASP A 495 2.06 20.23 25.99
CA ASP A 495 1.64 21.38 25.19
C ASP A 495 0.87 20.94 23.94
N ILE A 496 1.45 20.02 23.13
CA ILE A 496 0.81 19.56 21.90
C ILE A 496 -0.46 18.77 22.17
N GLU A 497 -0.49 17.88 23.19
CA GLU A 497 -1.70 17.18 23.59
C GLU A 497 -2.82 18.16 24.03
N GLY A 498 -2.45 19.27 24.67
CA GLY A 498 -3.37 20.35 25.01
C GLY A 498 -3.95 21.04 23.79
N ARG A 499 -3.11 21.43 22.83
CA ARG A 499 -3.52 22.07 21.58
C ARG A 499 -4.39 21.14 20.71
N LEU A 500 -4.03 19.87 20.59
CA LEU A 500 -4.83 18.88 19.85
C LEU A 500 -6.24 18.72 20.41
N ARG A 501 -6.39 18.77 21.76
CA ARG A 501 -7.72 18.75 22.39
C ARG A 501 -8.55 19.99 22.06
N LEU A 502 -7.93 21.17 21.98
CA LEU A 502 -8.62 22.40 21.57
C LEU A 502 -9.02 22.34 20.10
N ILE A 503 -8.10 21.93 19.23
CA ILE A 503 -8.34 21.77 17.78
C ILE A 503 -9.50 20.79 17.53
N ALA A 504 -9.53 19.64 18.23
CA ALA A 504 -10.61 18.67 18.06
C ALA A 504 -12.00 19.21 18.42
N ARG A 505 -12.08 20.24 19.28
CA ARG A 505 -13.34 20.87 19.72
C ARG A 505 -13.72 22.11 18.93
N GLU A 506 -12.81 22.63 18.11
CA GLU A 506 -13.00 23.86 17.34
C GLU A 506 -13.96 23.60 16.15
N PRO A 507 -15.14 24.24 16.09
CA PRO A 507 -16.09 24.06 15.00
C PRO A 507 -15.62 24.66 13.67
N ASP A 508 -14.86 25.77 13.74
CA ASP A 508 -14.39 26.47 12.54
C ASP A 508 -13.24 25.71 11.86
N ASN A 509 -13.40 25.41 10.57
CA ASN A 509 -12.43 24.66 9.76
C ASN A 509 -11.11 25.41 9.61
N GLU A 510 -11.14 26.73 9.40
CA GLU A 510 -9.94 27.56 9.23
C GLU A 510 -9.19 27.75 10.54
N ALA A 511 -9.91 27.90 11.66
CA ALA A 511 -9.31 27.97 12.98
C ALA A 511 -8.61 26.66 13.35
N ARG A 512 -9.20 25.49 13.02
CA ARG A 512 -8.53 24.20 13.17
C ARG A 512 -7.25 24.12 12.34
N ALA A 513 -7.32 24.53 11.05
CA ALA A 513 -6.17 24.54 10.16
C ALA A 513 -5.04 25.44 10.69
N ALA A 514 -5.39 26.63 11.24
CA ALA A 514 -4.44 27.52 11.88
C ALA A 514 -3.77 26.85 13.09
N GLY A 515 -4.55 26.20 13.94
CA GLY A 515 -4.03 25.46 15.09
C GLY A 515 -3.03 24.36 14.73
N PHE A 516 -3.25 23.64 13.64
CA PHE A 516 -2.29 22.65 13.12
C PHE A 516 -1.00 23.30 12.60
N ARG A 517 -1.09 24.44 11.91
CA ARG A 517 0.10 25.21 11.49
C ARG A 517 0.93 25.67 12.67
N GLU A 518 0.30 26.18 13.74
CA GLU A 518 0.99 26.56 14.98
C GLU A 518 1.73 25.39 15.63
N ILE A 519 1.15 24.19 15.62
CA ILE A 519 1.84 22.98 16.13
C ILE A 519 3.08 22.70 15.27
N GLU A 520 2.95 22.72 13.94
CA GLU A 520 4.07 22.47 13.01
C GLU A 520 5.20 23.48 13.24
N ASP A 521 4.87 24.77 13.27
CA ASP A 521 5.84 25.85 13.48
C ASP A 521 6.56 25.71 14.81
N SER A 522 5.83 25.45 15.90
CA SER A 522 6.41 25.19 17.21
C SER A 522 7.38 23.99 17.24
N LEU A 523 7.06 22.91 16.51
CA LEU A 523 7.94 21.75 16.41
C LEU A 523 9.19 22.03 15.58
N ARG A 524 9.06 22.83 14.52
CA ARG A 524 10.19 23.27 13.68
C ARG A 524 11.11 24.22 14.44
N GLU A 525 10.57 25.22 15.14
CA GLU A 525 11.32 26.16 15.98
C GLU A 525 12.11 25.44 17.08
N LYS A 526 11.53 24.38 17.67
CA LYS A 526 12.19 23.55 18.70
C LYS A 526 13.13 22.48 18.09
N HIS A 527 13.37 22.49 16.79
CA HIS A 527 14.19 21.52 16.08
C HIS A 527 13.78 20.07 16.35
N GLN A 528 12.46 19.79 16.38
CA GLN A 528 11.91 18.46 16.64
C GLN A 528 11.29 17.83 15.40
N LEU A 529 11.03 18.63 14.36
CA LEU A 529 10.46 18.23 13.08
C LEU A 529 11.21 18.90 11.92
N HIS A 530 11.53 18.11 10.89
CA HIS A 530 12.04 18.60 9.62
C HIS A 530 11.27 17.97 8.45
N ILE A 531 10.88 18.79 7.48
CA ILE A 531 10.23 18.32 6.25
C ILE A 531 11.33 18.08 5.21
N LEU A 532 11.53 16.83 4.82
CA LEU A 532 12.51 16.47 3.80
C LEU A 532 12.09 16.97 2.42
N TYR A 533 10.84 16.73 2.08
CA TYR A 533 10.22 17.24 0.85
C TYR A 533 8.70 17.07 0.90
N GLU A 534 8.03 17.82 0.05
CA GLU A 534 6.62 17.68 -0.28
C GLU A 534 6.47 17.55 -1.79
N LYS A 535 5.80 16.51 -2.26
CA LYS A 535 5.54 16.27 -3.68
C LYS A 535 4.03 16.23 -3.92
N PRO A 536 3.50 17.08 -4.81
CA PRO A 536 2.10 16.98 -5.19
C PRO A 536 1.85 15.60 -5.83
N ALA A 537 0.67 15.04 -5.61
CA ALA A 537 0.22 13.86 -6.32
C ALA A 537 -0.54 14.28 -7.57
N GLU A 538 -0.23 13.65 -8.69
CA GLU A 538 -0.88 13.86 -9.97
C GLU A 538 -1.43 12.52 -10.48
N THR A 539 -2.60 12.54 -11.09
CA THR A 539 -3.15 11.37 -11.77
C THR A 539 -3.38 11.73 -13.23
N ALA A 540 -2.72 11.02 -14.12
CA ALA A 540 -2.94 11.10 -15.55
C ALA A 540 -3.81 9.94 -16.02
N TYR A 541 -4.71 10.18 -16.96
CA TYR A 541 -5.57 9.15 -17.56
C TYR A 541 -5.79 9.41 -19.06
N LEU A 542 -5.98 8.32 -19.79
CA LEU A 542 -6.28 8.42 -21.22
C LEU A 542 -7.69 8.97 -21.45
N PRO A 543 -7.91 9.74 -22.53
CA PRO A 543 -9.23 10.24 -22.93
C PRO A 543 -10.27 9.13 -23.16
N SER A 544 -9.85 7.89 -23.42
CA SER A 544 -10.73 6.72 -23.53
C SER A 544 -11.39 6.33 -22.20
N VAL A 545 -10.84 6.75 -21.06
CA VAL A 545 -11.43 6.49 -19.75
C VAL A 545 -12.47 7.56 -19.44
N ARG A 546 -13.63 7.14 -18.98
CA ARG A 546 -14.72 8.03 -18.56
C ARG A 546 -15.07 7.80 -17.10
N GLY A 547 -15.69 8.81 -16.46
CA GLY A 547 -16.15 8.71 -15.09
C GLY A 547 -15.02 8.68 -14.05
N VAL A 548 -13.83 9.23 -14.38
CA VAL A 548 -12.72 9.32 -13.43
C VAL A 548 -13.10 10.28 -12.31
N THR A 549 -13.30 9.73 -11.15
CA THR A 549 -13.59 10.44 -9.88
C THR A 549 -12.70 9.86 -8.78
N PHE A 550 -12.59 10.59 -7.68
CA PHE A 550 -11.78 10.14 -6.53
C PHE A 550 -12.69 9.89 -5.33
N ASN A 551 -12.36 8.86 -4.57
CA ASN A 551 -12.99 8.61 -3.29
C ASN A 551 -12.41 9.51 -2.18
N SER A 552 -12.92 9.38 -0.95
CA SER A 552 -12.46 10.15 0.22
C SER A 552 -10.97 9.99 0.58
N GLN A 553 -10.30 9.02 -0.01
CA GLN A 553 -8.87 8.75 0.21
C GLN A 553 -7.99 9.19 -0.97
N GLY A 554 -8.60 9.81 -1.98
CA GLY A 554 -7.90 10.25 -3.19
C GLY A 554 -7.55 9.15 -4.18
N TRP A 555 -8.14 7.99 -4.00
CA TRP A 555 -8.04 6.91 -4.96
C TRP A 555 -9.09 7.04 -6.03
N VAL A 556 -8.75 6.62 -7.25
CA VAL A 556 -9.73 6.51 -8.33
C VAL A 556 -10.88 5.62 -7.87
N ASP A 557 -12.10 6.15 -7.95
CA ASP A 557 -13.30 5.43 -7.61
C ASP A 557 -13.76 4.54 -8.77
N LEU A 558 -13.51 3.25 -8.63
CA LEU A 558 -13.80 2.26 -9.68
C LEU A 558 -15.32 2.11 -9.97
N ARG A 559 -16.20 2.62 -9.10
CA ARG A 559 -17.65 2.58 -9.31
C ARG A 559 -18.09 3.34 -10.55
N HIS A 560 -17.43 4.46 -10.81
CA HIS A 560 -17.80 5.40 -11.86
C HIS A 560 -17.02 5.20 -13.14
N LEU A 561 -15.97 4.38 -13.12
CA LEU A 561 -15.16 4.11 -14.30
C LEU A 561 -15.92 3.30 -15.34
N TRP A 562 -15.82 3.75 -16.58
CA TRP A 562 -16.29 3.00 -17.71
C TRP A 562 -15.48 3.32 -18.98
N PHE A 563 -15.53 2.43 -19.93
CA PHE A 563 -14.80 2.51 -21.19
C PHE A 563 -15.79 2.43 -22.33
N PRO A 564 -15.90 3.48 -23.16
CA PRO A 564 -16.77 3.42 -24.34
C PRO A 564 -16.29 2.31 -25.27
N PRO A 565 -17.22 1.59 -25.96
CA PRO A 565 -16.82 0.64 -26.98
C PRO A 565 -16.05 1.35 -28.09
N GLU A 566 -15.02 0.70 -28.63
CA GLU A 566 -14.39 1.14 -29.86
C GLU A 566 -15.43 1.03 -30.99
N LEU A 567 -15.76 2.16 -31.62
CA LEU A 567 -16.74 2.26 -32.70
C LEU A 567 -16.11 1.84 -34.03
#